data_76910225a64614449a9f6082a6c4effb
#
_entry.id   76910225a64614449a9f6082a6c4effb
#
_cell.length_a   1.000
_cell.length_b   1.000
_cell.length_c   1.000
_cell.angle_alpha   90.00
_cell.angle_beta   90.00
_cell.angle_gamma   90.00
#
_symmetry.space_group_name_H-M   'P 1'
#
loop_
_entity.id
_entity.type
_entity.pdbx_description
1 polymer ?
#
loop_
_entity_poly.entity_id
_entity_poly.type
_entity_poly.pdbx_seq_one_letter_code
_entity_poly.pdbx_strand_id
1 'polypeptide(L)'
;MWTLVLLNSAIFIFFAFSFAKPQTKTDWRTLGAFSAFIVALFTEMYGFPLTIYFLSGWLTENYPGIDFLAHDNGHLLHTIFGFEGNAHWDPLHIASNILIVSGFFILSSAWNVLHQAQKTGTLAVSGWYARCRHPQYVAFILIMFGFLLQWPTIPTVVMFPILLVVYVRLANKEEAKVISEFGDEYLNYMSKTPAWIPNFSNKTQGKSNEKIS
;
A
#
# COMPACT_ATOMS: atom_id res chain seq x y z
N MET A 1 21.00 15.65 -1.61
CA MET A 1 19.53 15.67 -1.41
C MET A 1 18.82 14.97 -2.58
N TRP A 2 18.83 15.44 -3.81
CA TRP A 2 18.14 14.80 -4.95
C TRP A 2 18.59 13.37 -5.25
N THR A 3 19.85 13.03 -5.01
CA THR A 3 20.35 11.65 -5.11
C THR A 3 19.61 10.70 -4.17
N LEU A 4 19.27 11.14 -2.95
CA LEU A 4 18.50 10.33 -2.00
C LEU A 4 17.05 10.17 -2.45
N VAL A 5 16.43 11.20 -3.05
CA VAL A 5 15.09 11.10 -3.66
C VAL A 5 15.08 10.01 -4.72
N LEU A 6 16.04 10.07 -5.67
CA LEU A 6 16.12 9.11 -6.76
C LEU A 6 16.42 7.69 -6.24
N LEU A 7 17.38 7.56 -5.34
CA LEU A 7 17.79 6.26 -4.81
C LEU A 7 16.64 5.59 -4.04
N ASN A 8 16.03 6.28 -3.08
CA ASN A 8 14.95 5.70 -2.28
C ASN A 8 13.70 5.42 -3.13
N SER A 9 13.31 6.36 -4.00
CA SER A 9 12.21 6.12 -4.93
C SER A 9 12.47 4.89 -5.80
N ALA A 10 13.68 4.79 -6.37
CA ALA A 10 14.05 3.65 -7.20
C ALA A 10 14.01 2.33 -6.41
N ILE A 11 14.57 2.30 -5.18
CA ILE A 11 14.56 1.09 -4.35
C ILE A 11 13.13 0.58 -4.14
N PHE A 12 12.21 1.43 -3.66
CA PHE A 12 10.84 1.01 -3.38
C PHE A 12 10.06 0.65 -4.64
N ILE A 13 10.24 1.41 -5.72
CA ILE A 13 9.60 1.14 -7.00
C ILE A 13 10.12 -0.17 -7.58
N PHE A 14 11.44 -0.36 -7.70
CA PHE A 14 12.02 -1.60 -8.20
C PHE A 14 11.68 -2.80 -7.33
N PHE A 15 11.65 -2.64 -6.01
CA PHE A 15 11.22 -3.69 -5.11
C PHE A 15 9.78 -4.11 -5.40
N ALA A 16 8.84 -3.17 -5.53
CA ALA A 16 7.46 -3.48 -5.91
C ALA A 16 7.37 -4.17 -7.29
N PHE A 17 8.12 -3.67 -8.30
CA PHE A 17 8.13 -4.24 -9.64
C PHE A 17 8.82 -5.61 -9.73
N SER A 18 9.72 -5.95 -8.80
CA SER A 18 10.47 -7.21 -8.82
C SER A 18 9.57 -8.45 -8.76
N PHE A 19 8.44 -8.34 -8.05
CA PHE A 19 7.44 -9.42 -7.95
C PHE A 19 6.11 -9.12 -8.65
N ALA A 20 5.75 -7.85 -8.83
CA ALA A 20 4.47 -7.46 -9.41
C ALA A 20 4.37 -7.77 -10.92
N LYS A 21 5.44 -7.70 -11.69
CA LYS A 21 5.50 -8.03 -13.14
C LYS A 21 4.22 -7.69 -13.90
N PRO A 22 3.87 -6.42 -14.08
CA PRO A 22 2.60 -5.97 -14.63
C PRO A 22 2.36 -6.53 -16.03
N GLN A 23 1.21 -7.16 -16.26
CA GLN A 23 0.81 -7.78 -17.51
C GLN A 23 -0.29 -6.98 -18.22
N THR A 24 -1.18 -6.37 -17.44
CA THR A 24 -2.35 -5.67 -17.93
C THR A 24 -2.21 -4.15 -17.82
N LYS A 25 -3.03 -3.41 -18.58
CA LYS A 25 -3.12 -1.94 -18.44
C LYS A 25 -3.55 -1.52 -17.03
N THR A 26 -4.32 -2.36 -16.34
CA THR A 26 -4.75 -2.11 -14.95
C THR A 26 -3.58 -2.25 -14.00
N ASP A 27 -2.76 -3.29 -14.14
CA ASP A 27 -1.56 -3.48 -13.32
C ASP A 27 -0.60 -2.29 -13.46
N TRP A 28 -0.37 -1.82 -14.69
CA TRP A 28 0.47 -0.63 -14.95
C TRP A 28 -0.09 0.64 -14.31
N ARG A 29 -1.42 0.83 -14.31
CA ARG A 29 -2.05 1.97 -13.65
C ARG A 29 -1.94 1.89 -12.13
N THR A 30 -2.12 0.70 -11.57
CA THR A 30 -2.01 0.44 -10.14
C THR A 30 -0.61 0.73 -9.63
N LEU A 31 0.40 0.17 -10.28
CA LEU A 31 1.81 0.39 -9.95
C LEU A 31 2.25 1.83 -10.23
N GLY A 32 1.75 2.44 -11.30
CA GLY A 32 2.03 3.85 -11.61
C GLY A 32 1.48 4.80 -10.54
N ALA A 33 0.28 4.54 -10.03
CA ALA A 33 -0.33 5.32 -8.95
C ALA A 33 0.48 5.18 -7.64
N PHE A 34 0.90 3.96 -7.30
CA PHE A 34 1.80 3.71 -6.17
C PHE A 34 3.16 4.41 -6.35
N SER A 35 3.76 4.28 -7.54
CA SER A 35 5.04 4.93 -7.85
C SER A 35 4.98 6.45 -7.71
N ALA A 36 3.88 7.07 -8.17
CA ALA A 36 3.68 8.51 -8.03
C ALA A 36 3.62 8.94 -6.55
N PHE A 37 2.95 8.16 -5.69
CA PHE A 37 2.93 8.40 -4.25
C PHE A 37 4.35 8.30 -3.64
N ILE A 38 5.11 7.26 -3.98
CA ILE A 38 6.48 7.05 -3.49
C ILE A 38 7.41 8.20 -3.92
N VAL A 39 7.32 8.64 -5.18
CA VAL A 39 8.12 9.78 -5.66
C VAL A 39 7.74 11.07 -4.93
N ALA A 40 6.45 11.34 -4.73
CA ALA A 40 5.99 12.52 -3.99
C ALA A 40 6.50 12.50 -2.55
N LEU A 41 6.40 11.35 -1.87
CA LEU A 41 6.88 11.16 -0.51
C LEU A 41 8.37 11.48 -0.37
N PHE A 42 9.22 10.83 -1.17
CA PHE A 42 10.67 11.02 -1.06
C PHE A 42 11.14 12.37 -1.59
N THR A 43 10.38 13.01 -2.49
CA THR A 43 10.61 14.40 -2.89
C THR A 43 10.42 15.35 -1.71
N GLU A 44 9.38 15.17 -0.92
CA GLU A 44 9.14 15.93 0.30
C GLU A 44 10.20 15.64 1.38
N MET A 45 10.57 14.37 1.55
CA MET A 45 11.48 13.93 2.61
C MET A 45 12.94 14.38 2.37
N TYR A 46 13.43 14.29 1.14
CA TYR A 46 14.85 14.51 0.83
C TYR A 46 15.11 15.58 -0.25
N GLY A 47 14.08 16.03 -0.94
CA GLY A 47 14.20 17.01 -2.02
C GLY A 47 13.74 18.41 -1.59
N PHE A 48 12.48 18.70 -1.81
CA PHE A 48 11.87 19.98 -1.52
C PHE A 48 10.74 19.79 -0.48
N PRO A 49 10.94 20.17 0.80
CA PRO A 49 9.98 19.94 1.88
C PRO A 49 8.84 20.98 1.83
N LEU A 50 7.98 20.88 0.83
CA LEU A 50 6.87 21.81 0.59
C LEU A 50 5.95 21.93 1.81
N THR A 51 5.69 20.81 2.49
CA THR A 51 4.87 20.75 3.71
C THR A 51 5.44 21.62 4.81
N ILE A 52 6.75 21.54 5.06
CA ILE A 52 7.43 22.34 6.07
C ILE A 52 7.37 23.82 5.71
N TYR A 53 7.58 24.15 4.44
CA TYR A 53 7.47 25.55 4.00
C TYR A 53 6.06 26.12 4.18
N PHE A 54 5.02 25.38 3.82
CA PHE A 54 3.63 25.82 4.02
C PHE A 54 3.28 25.96 5.50
N LEU A 55 3.78 25.08 6.36
CA LEU A 55 3.47 25.08 7.79
C LEU A 55 4.46 25.93 8.60
N SER A 56 5.47 26.54 7.99
CA SER A 56 6.58 27.20 8.69
C SER A 56 6.15 28.22 9.74
N GLY A 57 5.17 29.07 9.44
CA GLY A 57 4.66 30.05 10.38
C GLY A 57 4.04 29.41 11.63
N TRP A 58 3.17 28.43 11.42
CA TRP A 58 2.51 27.71 12.51
C TRP A 58 3.52 26.86 13.32
N LEU A 59 4.44 26.19 12.65
CA LEU A 59 5.49 25.38 13.31
C LEU A 59 6.41 26.24 14.18
N THR A 60 6.84 27.41 13.68
CA THR A 60 7.72 28.32 14.43
C THR A 60 7.01 28.90 15.66
N GLU A 61 5.70 29.20 15.55
CA GLU A 61 4.91 29.73 16.65
C GLU A 61 4.67 28.70 17.77
N ASN A 62 4.34 27.46 17.39
CA ASN A 62 3.96 26.42 18.35
C ASN A 62 5.15 25.58 18.87
N TYR A 63 6.25 25.53 18.12
CA TYR A 63 7.44 24.73 18.45
C TYR A 63 8.72 25.58 18.25
N PRO A 64 8.90 26.65 19.04
CA PRO A 64 10.05 27.55 18.90
C PRO A 64 11.37 26.80 19.16
N GLY A 65 12.36 27.03 18.31
CA GLY A 65 13.70 26.44 18.46
C GLY A 65 13.90 25.06 17.81
N ILE A 66 12.86 24.49 17.20
CA ILE A 66 12.99 23.24 16.43
C ILE A 66 13.30 23.57 14.97
N ASP A 67 14.39 23.01 14.44
CA ASP A 67 14.71 23.06 13.00
C ASP A 67 14.00 21.91 12.27
N PHE A 68 12.82 22.16 11.72
CA PHE A 68 12.04 21.21 10.96
C PHE A 68 12.62 20.86 9.58
N LEU A 69 13.66 21.54 9.11
CA LEU A 69 14.38 21.19 7.90
C LEU A 69 15.44 20.10 8.16
N ALA A 70 15.83 19.90 9.42
CA ALA A 70 16.63 18.75 9.80
C ALA A 70 15.79 17.47 9.70
N HIS A 71 16.36 16.40 9.13
CA HIS A 71 15.65 15.14 8.88
C HIS A 71 14.98 14.57 10.14
N ASP A 72 15.70 14.53 11.26
CA ASP A 72 15.19 13.96 12.51
C ASP A 72 13.96 14.69 13.05
N ASN A 73 13.85 16.00 12.78
CA ASN A 73 12.72 16.84 13.20
C ASN A 73 11.59 16.90 12.16
N GLY A 74 11.80 16.35 10.96
CA GLY A 74 10.79 16.27 9.89
C GLY A 74 9.67 15.26 10.16
N HIS A 75 9.80 14.44 11.20
CA HIS A 75 8.75 13.53 11.68
C HIS A 75 7.64 14.30 12.43
N LEU A 76 6.79 15.00 11.69
CA LEU A 76 5.80 15.93 12.25
C LEU A 76 4.91 15.32 13.32
N LEU A 77 4.43 14.08 13.12
CA LEU A 77 3.57 13.42 14.12
C LEU A 77 4.31 13.12 15.43
N HIS A 78 5.60 12.77 15.37
CA HIS A 78 6.43 12.62 16.57
C HIS A 78 6.42 13.87 17.43
N THR A 79 6.67 15.03 16.81
CA THR A 79 6.70 16.33 17.47
C THR A 79 5.31 16.77 17.96
N ILE A 80 4.27 16.62 17.12
CA ILE A 80 2.90 17.05 17.44
C ILE A 80 2.32 16.24 18.61
N PHE A 81 2.58 14.95 18.67
CA PHE A 81 2.14 14.07 19.77
C PHE A 81 3.04 14.15 21.03
N GLY A 82 4.13 14.93 20.97
CA GLY A 82 5.02 15.14 22.10
C GLY A 82 5.79 13.89 22.52
N PHE A 83 6.13 13.03 21.56
CA PHE A 83 7.00 11.89 21.87
C PHE A 83 8.42 12.40 22.15
N GLU A 84 9.09 11.75 23.11
CA GLU A 84 10.47 12.06 23.49
C GLU A 84 11.44 11.02 22.88
N GLY A 85 12.67 11.47 22.62
CA GLY A 85 13.74 10.61 22.12
C GLY A 85 13.84 10.54 20.61
N ASN A 86 14.30 9.40 20.09
CA ASN A 86 14.53 9.23 18.65
C ASN A 86 13.22 8.86 17.93
N ALA A 87 12.81 9.69 16.96
CA ALA A 87 11.58 9.52 16.19
C ALA A 87 11.47 8.14 15.49
N HIS A 88 12.60 7.49 15.19
CA HIS A 88 12.58 6.17 14.54
C HIS A 88 12.15 5.02 15.49
N TRP A 89 12.07 5.27 16.78
CA TRP A 89 11.67 4.27 17.79
C TRP A 89 10.36 4.61 18.50
N ASP A 90 9.64 5.63 18.04
CA ASP A 90 8.32 5.94 18.58
C ASP A 90 7.25 4.91 18.15
N PRO A 91 6.10 4.84 18.86
CA PRO A 91 5.04 3.89 18.55
C PRO A 91 4.46 4.03 17.13
N LEU A 92 4.42 5.26 16.60
CA LEU A 92 3.90 5.51 15.24
C LEU A 92 4.86 4.98 14.17
N HIS A 93 6.16 5.16 14.38
CA HIS A 93 7.18 4.67 13.47
C HIS A 93 7.24 3.14 13.47
N ILE A 94 7.14 2.52 14.66
CA ILE A 94 7.07 1.05 14.77
C ILE A 94 5.81 0.51 14.07
N ALA A 95 4.64 1.11 14.31
CA ALA A 95 3.39 0.73 13.65
C ALA A 95 3.48 0.92 12.12
N SER A 96 4.08 2.02 11.67
CA SER A 96 4.38 2.29 10.26
C SER A 96 5.19 1.16 9.63
N ASN A 97 6.31 0.79 10.25
CA ASN A 97 7.18 -0.27 9.73
C ASN A 97 6.44 -1.63 9.65
N ILE A 98 5.62 -1.96 10.65
CA ILE A 98 4.78 -3.17 10.63
C ILE A 98 3.81 -3.13 9.45
N LEU A 99 3.13 -1.99 9.20
CA LEU A 99 2.20 -1.84 8.09
C LEU A 99 2.90 -1.94 6.73
N ILE A 100 4.04 -1.29 6.57
CA ILE A 100 4.81 -1.31 5.32
C ILE A 100 5.30 -2.73 5.01
N VAL A 101 5.92 -3.39 5.98
CA VAL A 101 6.44 -4.76 5.82
C VAL A 101 5.31 -5.75 5.54
N SER A 102 4.22 -5.66 6.33
CA SER A 102 3.03 -6.50 6.12
C SER A 102 2.41 -6.28 4.74
N GLY A 103 2.32 -5.02 4.30
CA GLY A 103 1.82 -4.67 2.99
C GLY A 103 2.66 -5.28 1.86
N PHE A 104 3.98 -5.19 1.92
CA PHE A 104 4.86 -5.83 0.93
C PHE A 104 4.77 -7.36 0.96
N PHE A 105 4.64 -7.96 2.13
CA PHE A 105 4.43 -9.41 2.25
C PHE A 105 3.11 -9.85 1.59
N ILE A 106 2.01 -9.15 1.89
CA ILE A 106 0.70 -9.42 1.27
C ILE A 106 0.79 -9.23 -0.23
N LEU A 107 1.40 -8.13 -0.69
CA LEU A 107 1.53 -7.79 -2.11
C LEU A 107 2.28 -8.88 -2.88
N SER A 108 3.44 -9.28 -2.40
CA SER A 108 4.26 -10.34 -3.02
C SER A 108 3.52 -11.68 -3.08
N SER A 109 2.89 -12.08 -1.97
CA SER A 109 2.14 -13.34 -1.90
C SER A 109 0.90 -13.33 -2.79
N ALA A 110 0.12 -12.24 -2.79
CA ALA A 110 -1.07 -12.10 -3.63
C ALA A 110 -0.70 -12.12 -5.12
N TRP A 111 0.37 -11.41 -5.49
CA TRP A 111 0.80 -11.35 -6.89
C TRP A 111 1.27 -12.70 -7.43
N ASN A 112 1.96 -13.49 -6.62
CA ASN A 112 2.35 -14.85 -7.01
C ASN A 112 1.13 -15.73 -7.35
N VAL A 113 0.07 -15.66 -6.54
CA VAL A 113 -1.18 -16.39 -6.79
C VAL A 113 -1.86 -15.89 -8.06
N LEU A 114 -2.00 -14.57 -8.22
CA LEU A 114 -2.60 -13.96 -9.40
C LEU A 114 -1.85 -14.32 -10.68
N HIS A 115 -0.52 -14.24 -10.65
CA HIS A 115 0.31 -14.55 -11.81
C HIS A 115 0.21 -16.02 -12.22
N GLN A 116 0.13 -16.95 -11.26
CA GLN A 116 -0.11 -18.36 -11.55
C GLN A 116 -1.50 -18.58 -12.15
N ALA A 117 -2.54 -17.99 -11.58
CA ALA A 117 -3.90 -18.09 -12.08
C ALA A 117 -4.01 -17.54 -13.53
N GLN A 118 -3.38 -16.41 -13.81
CA GLN A 118 -3.34 -15.86 -15.18
C GLN A 118 -2.64 -16.78 -16.18
N LYS A 119 -1.56 -17.47 -15.78
CA LYS A 119 -0.85 -18.41 -16.65
C LYS A 119 -1.67 -19.67 -16.97
N THR A 120 -2.47 -20.12 -16.02
CA THR A 120 -3.29 -21.34 -16.17
C THR A 120 -4.70 -21.06 -16.68
N GLY A 121 -5.09 -19.78 -16.86
CA GLY A 121 -6.45 -19.38 -17.24
C GLY A 121 -7.49 -19.75 -16.19
N THR A 122 -7.11 -19.75 -14.90
CA THR A 122 -7.99 -20.09 -13.77
C THR A 122 -8.24 -18.91 -12.87
N LEU A 123 -9.27 -18.99 -12.03
CA LEU A 123 -9.59 -17.95 -11.07
C LEU A 123 -8.62 -17.98 -9.88
N ALA A 124 -8.11 -16.80 -9.48
CA ALA A 124 -7.28 -16.65 -8.28
C ALA A 124 -8.17 -16.67 -7.03
N VAL A 125 -8.20 -17.80 -6.30
CA VAL A 125 -9.06 -18.00 -5.11
C VAL A 125 -8.29 -18.51 -3.89
N SER A 126 -6.98 -18.68 -3.99
CA SER A 126 -6.13 -19.24 -2.93
C SER A 126 -5.31 -18.16 -2.20
N GLY A 127 -4.67 -18.52 -1.10
CA GLY A 127 -3.82 -17.61 -0.33
C GLY A 127 -4.59 -16.40 0.20
N TRP A 128 -4.13 -15.19 -0.09
CA TRP A 128 -4.82 -13.95 0.31
C TRP A 128 -6.13 -13.75 -0.44
N TYR A 129 -6.29 -14.29 -1.66
CA TYR A 129 -7.56 -14.26 -2.40
C TYR A 129 -8.65 -15.12 -1.75
N ALA A 130 -8.31 -16.10 -0.92
CA ALA A 130 -9.29 -16.80 -0.10
C ALA A 130 -9.86 -15.93 1.05
N ARG A 131 -9.21 -14.82 1.37
CA ARG A 131 -9.56 -13.93 2.49
C ARG A 131 -10.22 -12.63 2.06
N CYS A 132 -9.77 -12.05 0.96
CA CYS A 132 -10.39 -10.87 0.32
C CYS A 132 -10.13 -10.91 -1.19
N ARG A 133 -11.01 -10.28 -1.97
CA ARG A 133 -10.95 -10.33 -3.44
C ARG A 133 -9.86 -9.44 -4.03
N HIS A 134 -9.46 -8.38 -3.31
CA HIS A 134 -8.50 -7.38 -3.79
C HIS A 134 -7.29 -7.23 -2.86
N PRO A 135 -6.56 -8.32 -2.54
CA PRO A 135 -5.45 -8.27 -1.59
C PRO A 135 -4.31 -7.37 -2.06
N GLN A 136 -4.08 -7.22 -3.38
CA GLN A 136 -3.06 -6.32 -3.91
C GLN A 136 -3.37 -4.86 -3.62
N TYR A 137 -4.63 -4.42 -3.73
CA TYR A 137 -5.02 -3.05 -3.41
C TYR A 137 -4.97 -2.79 -1.91
N VAL A 138 -5.40 -3.76 -1.09
CA VAL A 138 -5.26 -3.68 0.38
C VAL A 138 -3.80 -3.51 0.76
N ALA A 139 -2.90 -4.25 0.13
CA ALA A 139 -1.46 -4.14 0.38
C ALA A 139 -0.90 -2.75 0.04
N PHE A 140 -1.25 -2.18 -1.12
CA PHE A 140 -0.84 -0.81 -1.48
C PHE A 140 -1.38 0.23 -0.49
N ILE A 141 -2.63 0.09 -0.05
CA ILE A 141 -3.24 0.97 0.95
C ILE A 141 -2.47 0.89 2.28
N LEU A 142 -2.14 -0.32 2.74
CA LEU A 142 -1.36 -0.52 3.97
C LEU A 142 0.03 0.13 3.87
N ILE A 143 0.74 -0.05 2.76
CA ILE A 143 2.06 0.54 2.55
C ILE A 143 1.97 2.07 2.56
N MET A 144 1.05 2.65 1.79
CA MET A 144 0.88 4.10 1.72
C MET A 144 0.46 4.69 3.07
N PHE A 145 -0.45 4.04 3.78
CA PHE A 145 -0.87 4.46 5.11
C PHE A 145 0.26 4.36 6.13
N GLY A 146 1.07 3.30 6.07
CA GLY A 146 2.29 3.18 6.86
C GLY A 146 3.23 4.38 6.65
N PHE A 147 3.52 4.74 5.41
CA PHE A 147 4.33 5.92 5.12
C PHE A 147 3.72 7.23 5.62
N LEU A 148 2.38 7.37 5.57
CA LEU A 148 1.70 8.54 6.12
C LEU A 148 1.83 8.65 7.65
N LEU A 149 1.87 7.53 8.37
CA LEU A 149 2.13 7.54 9.82
C LEU A 149 3.56 7.96 10.13
N GLN A 150 4.50 7.57 9.30
CA GLN A 150 5.91 7.85 9.49
C GLN A 150 6.29 9.28 9.05
N TRP A 151 5.78 9.69 7.89
CA TRP A 151 6.14 10.96 7.28
C TRP A 151 4.94 11.58 6.54
N PRO A 152 3.99 12.19 7.26
CA PRO A 152 2.85 12.84 6.63
C PRO A 152 3.29 14.12 5.92
N THR A 153 2.98 14.23 4.63
CA THR A 153 3.18 15.44 3.85
C THR A 153 1.88 15.90 3.24
N ILE A 154 1.71 17.21 3.00
CA ILE A 154 0.49 17.74 2.39
C ILE A 154 0.19 17.04 1.06
N PRO A 155 1.16 16.87 0.12
CA PRO A 155 0.91 16.15 -1.12
C PRO A 155 0.45 14.70 -0.89
N THR A 156 1.12 13.94 -0.03
CA THR A 156 0.77 12.52 0.17
C THR A 156 -0.53 12.32 0.93
N VAL A 157 -0.85 13.20 1.89
CA VAL A 157 -2.14 13.22 2.60
C VAL A 157 -3.30 13.50 1.64
N VAL A 158 -3.12 14.44 0.69
CA VAL A 158 -4.13 14.73 -0.35
C VAL A 158 -4.20 13.61 -1.38
N MET A 159 -3.07 13.04 -1.79
CA MET A 159 -3.04 11.93 -2.74
C MET A 159 -3.70 10.66 -2.20
N PHE A 160 -3.59 10.39 -0.91
CA PHE A 160 -4.06 9.13 -0.33
C PHE A 160 -5.56 8.87 -0.58
N PRO A 161 -6.51 9.75 -0.24
CA PRO A 161 -7.93 9.53 -0.53
C PRO A 161 -8.22 9.46 -2.04
N ILE A 162 -7.49 10.22 -2.87
CA ILE A 162 -7.62 10.13 -4.33
C ILE A 162 -7.22 8.74 -4.82
N LEU A 163 -6.12 8.20 -4.31
CA LEU A 163 -5.64 6.87 -4.67
C LEU A 163 -6.57 5.75 -4.17
N LEU A 164 -7.19 5.91 -2.99
CA LEU A 164 -8.25 5.01 -2.54
C LEU A 164 -9.39 4.93 -3.56
N VAL A 165 -9.88 6.08 -4.02
CA VAL A 165 -10.94 6.13 -5.04
C VAL A 165 -10.48 5.50 -6.36
N VAL A 166 -9.23 5.75 -6.77
CA VAL A 166 -8.64 5.14 -7.97
C VAL A 166 -8.62 3.62 -7.84
N TYR A 167 -8.15 3.08 -6.71
CA TYR A 167 -8.07 1.64 -6.48
C TYR A 167 -9.46 0.98 -6.43
N VAL A 168 -10.44 1.62 -5.79
CA VAL A 168 -11.84 1.13 -5.83
C VAL A 168 -12.37 1.07 -7.26
N ARG A 169 -12.13 2.09 -8.07
CA ARG A 169 -12.55 2.11 -9.48
C ARG A 169 -11.84 1.05 -10.33
N LEU A 170 -10.55 0.82 -10.07
CA LEU A 170 -9.79 -0.23 -10.77
C LEU A 170 -10.30 -1.62 -10.38
N ALA A 171 -10.51 -1.87 -9.09
CA ALA A 171 -11.07 -3.11 -8.56
C ALA A 171 -12.44 -3.43 -9.21
N ASN A 172 -13.35 -2.47 -9.25
CA ASN A 172 -14.66 -2.67 -9.88
C ASN A 172 -14.55 -2.99 -11.39
N LYS A 173 -13.58 -2.40 -12.09
CA LYS A 173 -13.33 -2.73 -13.51
C LYS A 173 -12.75 -4.13 -13.68
N GLU A 174 -11.88 -4.56 -12.78
CA GLU A 174 -11.35 -5.91 -12.76
C GLU A 174 -12.46 -6.92 -12.49
N GLU A 175 -13.31 -6.68 -11.49
CA GLU A 175 -14.46 -7.54 -11.20
C GLU A 175 -15.39 -7.70 -12.41
N ALA A 176 -15.75 -6.60 -13.08
CA ALA A 176 -16.58 -6.65 -14.27
C ALA A 176 -15.96 -7.50 -15.39
N LYS A 177 -14.65 -7.41 -15.58
CA LYS A 177 -13.92 -8.24 -16.55
C LYS A 177 -13.92 -9.72 -16.13
N VAL A 178 -13.61 -10.00 -14.86
CA VAL A 178 -13.56 -11.38 -14.35
C VAL A 178 -14.94 -12.04 -14.39
N ILE A 179 -16.02 -11.29 -14.08
CA ILE A 179 -17.40 -11.77 -14.25
C ILE A 179 -17.68 -12.14 -15.70
N SER A 180 -17.24 -11.34 -16.68
CA SER A 180 -17.44 -11.65 -18.10
C SER A 180 -16.64 -12.86 -18.57
N GLU A 181 -15.56 -13.21 -17.90
CA GLU A 181 -14.66 -14.32 -18.25
C GLU A 181 -15.04 -15.64 -17.54
N PHE A 182 -15.38 -15.58 -16.25
CA PHE A 182 -15.63 -16.75 -15.39
C PHE A 182 -17.09 -16.95 -14.98
N GLY A 183 -17.98 -15.97 -15.25
CA GLY A 183 -19.42 -16.09 -15.01
C GLY A 183 -19.77 -16.50 -13.58
N ASP A 184 -20.58 -17.58 -13.48
CA ASP A 184 -21.10 -18.09 -12.22
C ASP A 184 -20.02 -18.54 -11.22
N GLU A 185 -18.88 -18.99 -11.70
CA GLU A 185 -17.75 -19.37 -10.83
C GLU A 185 -17.28 -18.17 -9.99
N TYR A 186 -17.11 -17.01 -10.64
CA TYR A 186 -16.74 -15.78 -9.94
C TYR A 186 -17.85 -15.27 -9.04
N LEU A 187 -19.13 -15.34 -9.46
CA LEU A 187 -20.26 -14.93 -8.63
C LEU A 187 -20.36 -15.76 -7.35
N ASN A 188 -20.11 -17.07 -7.42
CA ASN A 188 -20.04 -17.94 -6.25
C ASN A 188 -18.85 -17.58 -5.33
N TYR A 189 -17.71 -17.25 -5.90
CA TYR A 189 -16.55 -16.76 -5.12
C TYR A 189 -16.86 -15.43 -4.43
N MET A 190 -17.48 -14.46 -5.13
CA MET A 190 -17.89 -13.16 -4.58
C MET A 190 -18.85 -13.30 -3.40
N SER A 191 -19.78 -14.26 -3.45
CA SER A 191 -20.75 -14.47 -2.37
C SER A 191 -20.13 -14.93 -1.05
N LYS A 192 -18.93 -15.51 -1.10
CA LYS A 192 -18.20 -16.08 0.05
C LYS A 192 -17.03 -15.24 0.53
N THR A 193 -16.50 -14.38 -0.33
CA THR A 193 -15.26 -13.66 -0.07
C THR A 193 -15.48 -12.15 -0.14
N PRO A 194 -15.19 -11.39 0.94
CA PRO A 194 -15.35 -9.94 0.96
C PRO A 194 -14.37 -9.25 0.00
N ALA A 195 -14.71 -8.03 -0.45
CA ALA A 195 -13.87 -7.29 -1.39
C ALA A 195 -12.55 -6.80 -0.78
N TRP A 196 -12.63 -6.16 0.40
CA TRP A 196 -11.54 -5.34 0.95
C TRP A 196 -11.01 -5.84 2.30
N ILE A 197 -11.90 -6.09 3.27
CA ILE A 197 -11.51 -6.48 4.63
C ILE A 197 -11.28 -7.99 4.66
N PRO A 198 -10.04 -8.45 4.92
CA PRO A 198 -9.75 -9.88 4.94
C PRO A 198 -10.56 -10.61 6.02
N ASN A 199 -11.25 -11.67 5.63
CA ASN A 199 -11.94 -12.56 6.56
C ASN A 199 -11.01 -13.68 7.01
N PHE A 200 -10.65 -13.69 8.29
CA PHE A 200 -9.79 -14.69 8.90
C PHE A 200 -10.59 -15.87 9.51
N SER A 201 -11.93 -15.79 9.52
CA SER A 201 -12.80 -16.84 10.08
C SER A 201 -13.01 -18.04 9.14
N ASN A 202 -12.75 -17.90 7.84
CA ASN A 202 -12.83 -19.00 6.89
C ASN A 202 -11.66 -19.96 7.10
N LYS A 203 -11.83 -20.95 7.97
CA LYS A 203 -10.98 -22.14 8.01
C LYS A 203 -10.98 -22.78 6.63
N THR A 204 -9.81 -22.96 6.06
CA THR A 204 -9.44 -23.68 4.86
C THR A 204 -10.41 -24.83 4.56
N GLN A 205 -11.31 -24.69 3.58
CA GLN A 205 -11.93 -25.83 2.91
C GLN A 205 -10.94 -26.40 1.91
N GLY A 206 -9.88 -26.99 2.41
CA GLY A 206 -8.85 -27.62 1.64
C GLY A 206 -8.39 -28.87 2.36
N LYS A 207 -9.26 -29.90 2.44
CA LYS A 207 -8.96 -31.34 2.62
C LYS A 207 -10.22 -32.10 3.02
N SER A 208 -11.10 -32.34 2.08
CA SER A 208 -12.10 -33.40 2.26
C SER A 208 -12.63 -33.88 0.92
N ASN A 209 -11.78 -34.40 0.04
CA ASN A 209 -12.17 -35.32 -1.03
C ASN A 209 -10.97 -36.16 -1.47
N GLU A 210 -10.36 -36.86 -0.50
CA GLU A 210 -9.46 -37.96 -0.82
C GLU A 210 -9.54 -39.00 0.30
N LYS A 211 -10.72 -39.65 0.37
CA LYS A 211 -10.93 -40.94 1.00
C LYS A 211 -12.35 -41.39 0.67
N ILE A 212 -12.54 -42.01 -0.49
CA ILE A 212 -13.49 -43.08 -0.81
C ILE A 212 -13.08 -43.57 -2.21
N SER A 213 -12.28 -44.59 -2.27
CA SER A 213 -12.36 -45.79 -3.07
C SER A 213 -11.12 -46.64 -2.81
#